data_d65b18eb9a6fb12647b0986edf669ade
#
_entry.id   d65b18eb9a6fb12647b0986edf669ade
#
_cell.length_a   1.000
_cell.length_b   1.000
_cell.length_c   1.000
_cell.angle_alpha   90.00
_cell.angle_beta   90.00
_cell.angle_gamma   90.00
#
_symmetry.space_group_name_H-M   'P 1'
#
loop_
_entity.id
_entity.type
_entity.pdbx_description
1 polymer ?
#
loop_
_entity_poly.entity_id
_entity_poly.type
_entity_poly.pdbx_seq_one_letter_code
_entity_poly.pdbx_strand_id
1 'polypeptide(L)'
;MPNLAFPNAATPVGSIPYYAIRFSPAEQRNGLAARYSWLHEIDRIISTIKDPGVARLKLDWWHKEWTQALSGSATHPITIACEETLPRNATHMIDGIIKFSEKAILGFNALNDQDWLAEMRQRAYLQFAFLSSDDLAENSIDFAMRSQLIYWLFSLPEQLSIGRMPFPQSHTIDEQEAINSVEHLNFWLNKPLWHTLTEPLEHQHEHKLIDRFLKQQEADLKRLRKVGFSSSRTVAYPVIRLIRAWQARDI
;
A
#
# COMPACT_ATOMS: atom_id res chain seq x y z
N MET A 1 -19.26 -18.25 -2.94
CA MET A 1 -17.91 -17.81 -2.53
C MET A 1 -17.60 -16.50 -3.24
N PRO A 2 -16.94 -15.51 -2.60
CA PRO A 2 -16.52 -14.31 -3.30
C PRO A 2 -15.61 -14.70 -4.46
N ASN A 3 -15.81 -14.08 -5.62
CA ASN A 3 -14.95 -14.29 -6.78
C ASN A 3 -13.62 -13.56 -6.53
N LEU A 4 -12.54 -14.31 -6.30
CA LEU A 4 -11.18 -13.80 -6.09
C LEU A 4 -10.35 -13.78 -7.38
N ALA A 5 -10.90 -14.27 -8.49
CA ALA A 5 -10.26 -14.13 -9.79
C ALA A 5 -10.13 -12.65 -10.17
N PHE A 6 -9.10 -12.32 -10.93
CA PHE A 6 -8.90 -10.96 -11.42
C PHE A 6 -9.88 -10.60 -12.56
N PRO A 7 -10.54 -9.44 -12.51
CA PRO A 7 -10.58 -8.46 -11.41
C PRO A 7 -11.55 -8.87 -10.28
N ASN A 8 -11.27 -8.44 -9.04
CA ASN A 8 -12.07 -8.73 -7.86
C ASN A 8 -12.41 -7.45 -7.06
N ALA A 9 -12.98 -7.60 -5.87
CA ALA A 9 -13.40 -6.47 -5.03
C ALA A 9 -12.23 -5.57 -4.60
N ALA A 10 -11.02 -6.11 -4.39
CA ALA A 10 -9.82 -5.33 -4.04
C ALA A 10 -9.15 -4.70 -5.29
N THR A 11 -9.45 -5.21 -6.48
CA THR A 11 -8.88 -4.76 -7.76
C THR A 11 -9.97 -4.32 -8.74
N PRO A 12 -10.89 -3.41 -8.34
CA PRO A 12 -12.01 -3.02 -9.20
C PRO A 12 -11.50 -2.31 -10.47
N VAL A 13 -12.20 -2.52 -11.57
CA VAL A 13 -11.87 -1.89 -12.86
C VAL A 13 -11.72 -0.38 -12.70
N GLY A 14 -10.62 0.17 -13.21
CA GLY A 14 -10.32 1.60 -13.09
C GLY A 14 -9.43 1.98 -11.90
N SER A 15 -9.19 1.06 -10.95
CA SER A 15 -8.30 1.31 -9.80
C SER A 15 -6.81 1.17 -10.16
N ILE A 16 -5.94 1.67 -9.28
CA ILE A 16 -4.48 1.50 -9.41
C ILE A 16 -4.11 0.01 -9.44
N PRO A 17 -4.53 -0.83 -8.46
CA PRO A 17 -4.18 -2.25 -8.48
C PRO A 17 -4.73 -2.98 -9.71
N TYR A 18 -5.93 -2.60 -10.20
CA TYR A 18 -6.44 -3.16 -11.44
C TYR A 18 -5.44 -2.96 -12.58
N TYR A 19 -5.02 -1.72 -12.84
CA TYR A 19 -4.12 -1.46 -13.96
C TYR A 19 -2.72 -2.02 -13.74
N ALA A 20 -2.22 -2.03 -12.49
CA ALA A 20 -0.93 -2.63 -12.18
C ALA A 20 -0.91 -4.14 -12.49
N ILE A 21 -1.98 -4.87 -12.13
CA ILE A 21 -2.11 -6.32 -12.33
C ILE A 21 -2.51 -6.66 -13.77
N ARG A 22 -3.37 -5.87 -14.41
CA ARG A 22 -3.85 -6.09 -15.78
C ARG A 22 -2.74 -6.27 -16.80
N PHE A 23 -1.62 -5.58 -16.62
CA PHE A 23 -0.46 -5.63 -17.50
C PHE A 23 0.66 -6.57 -17.02
N SER A 24 0.38 -7.39 -16.00
CA SER A 24 1.22 -8.55 -15.66
C SER A 24 0.89 -9.75 -16.57
N PRO A 25 1.77 -10.73 -16.67
CA PRO A 25 1.49 -11.98 -17.40
C PRO A 25 0.15 -12.60 -16.99
N ALA A 26 -0.60 -13.14 -17.95
CA ALA A 26 -1.99 -13.55 -17.73
C ALA A 26 -2.11 -14.61 -16.63
N GLU A 27 -1.17 -15.54 -16.59
CA GLU A 27 -1.08 -16.64 -15.63
C GLU A 27 -0.82 -16.19 -14.19
N GLN A 28 -0.22 -15.01 -14.00
CA GLN A 28 0.09 -14.46 -12.68
C GLN A 28 -1.05 -13.61 -12.09
N ARG A 29 -1.99 -13.13 -12.91
CA ARG A 29 -2.98 -12.11 -12.50
C ARG A 29 -3.87 -12.56 -11.34
N ASN A 30 -4.33 -13.80 -11.36
CA ASN A 30 -5.19 -14.31 -10.29
C ASN A 30 -4.43 -14.41 -8.96
N GLY A 31 -3.20 -14.92 -8.96
CA GLY A 31 -2.35 -14.97 -7.77
C GLY A 31 -2.00 -13.58 -7.22
N LEU A 32 -1.64 -12.65 -8.10
CA LEU A 32 -1.42 -11.25 -7.74
C LEU A 32 -2.66 -10.60 -7.12
N ALA A 33 -3.84 -10.83 -7.71
CA ALA A 33 -5.09 -10.28 -7.22
C ALA A 33 -5.49 -10.87 -5.86
N ALA A 34 -5.28 -12.17 -5.65
CA ALA A 34 -5.54 -12.82 -4.36
C ALA A 34 -4.61 -12.28 -3.25
N ARG A 35 -3.29 -12.20 -3.51
CA ARG A 35 -2.33 -11.62 -2.57
C ARG A 35 -2.62 -10.14 -2.28
N TYR A 36 -2.97 -9.35 -3.30
CA TYR A 36 -3.37 -7.97 -3.11
C TYR A 36 -4.66 -7.85 -2.30
N SER A 37 -5.61 -8.79 -2.44
CA SER A 37 -6.84 -8.79 -1.63
C SER A 37 -6.55 -8.92 -0.14
N TRP A 38 -5.58 -9.75 0.25
CA TRP A 38 -5.16 -9.83 1.65
C TRP A 38 -4.53 -8.53 2.14
N LEU A 39 -3.59 -7.97 1.38
CA LEU A 39 -2.97 -6.69 1.73
C LEU A 39 -4.01 -5.58 1.89
N HIS A 40 -4.99 -5.54 1.00
CA HIS A 40 -6.10 -4.60 1.07
C HIS A 40 -6.94 -4.78 2.35
N GLU A 41 -7.22 -6.03 2.77
CA GLU A 41 -7.92 -6.30 4.03
C GLU A 41 -7.09 -5.86 5.25
N ILE A 42 -5.78 -6.09 5.25
CA ILE A 42 -4.88 -5.61 6.31
C ILE A 42 -4.88 -4.07 6.38
N ASP A 43 -4.72 -3.41 5.26
CA ASP A 43 -4.72 -1.94 5.20
C ASP A 43 -6.08 -1.36 5.61
N ARG A 44 -7.18 -2.05 5.28
CA ARG A 44 -8.54 -1.68 5.73
C ARG A 44 -8.71 -1.82 7.24
N ILE A 45 -8.12 -2.83 7.87
CA ILE A 45 -8.11 -2.94 9.34
C ILE A 45 -7.43 -1.71 9.96
N ILE A 46 -6.30 -1.29 9.40
CA ILE A 46 -5.55 -0.13 9.90
C ILE A 46 -6.36 1.17 9.70
N SER A 47 -6.98 1.37 8.55
CA SER A 47 -7.56 2.67 8.17
C SER A 47 -9.02 2.87 8.62
N THR A 48 -9.77 1.79 8.92
CA THR A 48 -11.22 1.93 9.16
C THR A 48 -11.70 1.46 10.54
N ILE A 49 -10.93 0.62 11.24
CA ILE A 49 -11.39 0.10 12.54
C ILE A 49 -10.89 1.02 13.66
N LYS A 50 -11.80 1.78 14.25
CA LYS A 50 -11.49 2.78 15.29
C LYS A 50 -10.93 2.15 16.56
N ASP A 51 -11.53 1.08 17.06
CA ASP A 51 -11.10 0.41 18.30
C ASP A 51 -9.82 -0.40 18.07
N PRO A 52 -8.70 -0.07 18.76
CA PRO A 52 -7.43 -0.78 18.58
C PRO A 52 -7.51 -2.25 19.01
N GLY A 53 -8.32 -2.58 20.03
CA GLY A 53 -8.49 -3.97 20.49
C GLY A 53 -9.18 -4.83 19.44
N VAL A 54 -10.24 -4.31 18.82
CA VAL A 54 -10.94 -5.00 17.71
C VAL A 54 -10.03 -5.13 16.51
N ALA A 55 -9.24 -4.10 16.18
CA ALA A 55 -8.29 -4.14 15.08
C ALA A 55 -7.21 -5.24 15.31
N ARG A 56 -6.64 -5.33 16.53
CA ARG A 56 -5.68 -6.38 16.91
C ARG A 56 -6.28 -7.77 16.81
N LEU A 57 -7.50 -8.00 17.35
CA LEU A 57 -8.17 -9.29 17.24
C LEU A 57 -8.33 -9.75 15.78
N LYS A 58 -8.56 -8.82 14.86
CA LYS A 58 -8.63 -9.16 13.42
C LYS A 58 -7.26 -9.49 12.83
N LEU A 59 -6.20 -8.79 13.25
CA LEU A 59 -4.83 -9.14 12.85
C LEU A 59 -4.41 -10.51 13.39
N ASP A 60 -4.72 -10.80 14.67
CA ASP A 60 -4.48 -12.11 15.29
C ASP A 60 -5.22 -13.24 14.56
N TRP A 61 -6.44 -12.96 14.12
CA TRP A 61 -7.20 -13.91 13.32
C TRP A 61 -6.53 -14.17 11.97
N TRP A 62 -6.08 -13.12 11.26
CA TRP A 62 -5.36 -13.27 10.00
C TRP A 62 -4.03 -14.04 10.18
N HIS A 63 -3.32 -13.79 11.27
CA HIS A 63 -2.09 -14.51 11.59
C HIS A 63 -2.35 -16.03 11.76
N LYS A 64 -3.41 -16.39 12.50
CA LYS A 64 -3.83 -17.80 12.68
C LYS A 64 -4.26 -18.41 11.36
N GLU A 65 -5.05 -17.73 10.57
CA GLU A 65 -5.48 -18.22 9.25
C GLU A 65 -4.29 -18.49 8.32
N TRP A 66 -3.31 -17.58 8.29
CA TRP A 66 -2.09 -17.80 7.52
C TRP A 66 -1.23 -18.96 8.06
N THR A 67 -1.16 -19.13 9.38
CA THR A 67 -0.46 -20.29 9.98
C THR A 67 -1.09 -21.60 9.52
N GLN A 68 -2.43 -21.64 9.46
CA GLN A 68 -3.15 -22.80 8.94
C GLN A 68 -2.94 -22.99 7.43
N ALA A 69 -3.02 -21.91 6.65
CA ALA A 69 -2.81 -21.95 5.21
C ALA A 69 -1.41 -22.46 4.83
N LEU A 70 -0.37 -21.99 5.53
CA LEU A 70 1.00 -22.43 5.33
C LEU A 70 1.24 -23.92 5.71
N SER A 71 0.34 -24.49 6.53
CA SER A 71 0.32 -25.93 6.83
C SER A 71 -0.60 -26.76 5.91
N GLY A 72 -1.17 -26.16 4.86
CA GLY A 72 -2.09 -26.81 3.93
C GLY A 72 -3.51 -26.96 4.45
N SER A 73 -3.93 -26.11 5.41
CA SER A 73 -5.24 -26.16 6.06
C SER A 73 -5.98 -24.82 5.99
N ALA A 74 -5.80 -24.08 4.88
CA ALA A 74 -6.48 -22.81 4.65
C ALA A 74 -7.99 -22.95 4.72
N THR A 75 -8.64 -22.00 5.36
CA THR A 75 -10.11 -21.97 5.48
C THR A 75 -10.75 -20.76 4.84
N HIS A 76 -10.04 -19.64 4.76
CA HIS A 76 -10.55 -18.41 4.17
C HIS A 76 -10.33 -18.38 2.65
N PRO A 77 -11.31 -17.91 1.85
CA PRO A 77 -11.18 -17.88 0.38
C PRO A 77 -9.91 -17.17 -0.14
N ILE A 78 -9.46 -16.10 0.51
CA ILE A 78 -8.23 -15.38 0.11
C ILE A 78 -7.00 -16.26 0.30
N THR A 79 -6.85 -16.93 1.45
CA THR A 79 -5.69 -17.80 1.73
C THR A 79 -5.70 -19.01 0.81
N ILE A 80 -6.85 -19.65 0.59
CA ILE A 80 -7.02 -20.74 -0.38
C ILE A 80 -6.59 -20.30 -1.79
N ALA A 81 -7.00 -19.10 -2.24
CA ALA A 81 -6.62 -18.60 -3.55
C ALA A 81 -5.13 -18.23 -3.68
N CYS A 82 -4.44 -18.05 -2.55
CA CYS A 82 -3.00 -17.76 -2.53
C CYS A 82 -2.12 -19.01 -2.49
N GLU A 83 -2.62 -20.17 -2.02
CA GLU A 83 -1.81 -21.35 -1.71
C GLU A 83 -0.82 -21.74 -2.81
N GLU A 84 -1.27 -21.81 -4.07
CA GLU A 84 -0.45 -22.22 -5.20
C GLU A 84 0.57 -21.17 -5.66
N THR A 85 0.44 -19.94 -5.18
CA THR A 85 1.21 -18.77 -5.68
C THR A 85 2.01 -18.07 -4.60
N LEU A 86 2.14 -18.68 -3.41
CA LEU A 86 2.87 -18.09 -2.29
C LEU A 86 4.38 -17.99 -2.58
N PRO A 87 5.04 -16.88 -2.22
CA PRO A 87 6.49 -16.79 -2.27
C PRO A 87 7.14 -17.76 -1.28
N ARG A 88 8.39 -18.16 -1.56
CA ARG A 88 9.14 -19.10 -0.70
C ARG A 88 9.27 -18.62 0.75
N ASN A 89 9.41 -17.31 0.96
CA ASN A 89 9.58 -16.67 2.26
C ASN A 89 8.27 -16.08 2.80
N ALA A 90 7.10 -16.63 2.39
CA ALA A 90 5.78 -16.08 2.73
C ALA A 90 5.59 -15.89 4.24
N THR A 91 6.01 -16.84 5.07
CA THR A 91 5.92 -16.74 6.55
C THR A 91 6.56 -15.46 7.06
N HIS A 92 7.81 -15.18 6.68
CA HIS A 92 8.53 -13.98 7.10
C HIS A 92 7.84 -12.70 6.63
N MET A 93 7.33 -12.69 5.40
CA MET A 93 6.63 -11.54 4.83
C MET A 93 5.31 -11.28 5.55
N ILE A 94 4.52 -12.32 5.80
CA ILE A 94 3.24 -12.23 6.51
C ILE A 94 3.44 -11.73 7.94
N ASP A 95 4.37 -12.33 8.69
CA ASP A 95 4.68 -11.93 10.06
C ASP A 95 5.13 -10.47 10.13
N GLY A 96 6.00 -10.05 9.22
CA GLY A 96 6.49 -8.67 9.17
C GLY A 96 5.39 -7.67 8.82
N ILE A 97 4.48 -8.01 7.89
CA ILE A 97 3.33 -7.19 7.52
C ILE A 97 2.37 -7.04 8.70
N ILE A 98 2.09 -8.12 9.44
CA ILE A 98 1.22 -8.09 10.61
C ILE A 98 1.85 -7.26 11.73
N LYS A 99 3.14 -7.45 12.05
CA LYS A 99 3.86 -6.66 13.06
C LYS A 99 3.86 -5.16 12.75
N PHE A 100 4.09 -4.79 11.49
CA PHE A 100 3.96 -3.39 11.07
C PHE A 100 2.54 -2.88 11.31
N SER A 101 1.53 -3.67 10.98
CA SER A 101 0.12 -3.29 11.11
C SER A 101 -0.29 -3.10 12.56
N GLU A 102 0.25 -3.90 13.49
CA GLU A 102 0.07 -3.71 14.94
C GLU A 102 0.66 -2.37 15.42
N LYS A 103 1.86 -2.02 14.95
CA LYS A 103 2.47 -0.71 15.24
C LYS A 103 1.62 0.43 14.68
N ALA A 104 1.13 0.29 13.45
CA ALA A 104 0.30 1.30 12.80
C ALA A 104 -1.04 1.53 13.53
N ILE A 105 -1.64 0.47 14.11
CA ILE A 105 -2.86 0.58 14.92
C ILE A 105 -2.62 1.41 16.19
N LEU A 106 -1.44 1.29 16.80
CA LEU A 106 -1.05 2.06 17.98
C LEU A 106 -0.61 3.50 17.66
N GLY A 107 -0.36 3.78 16.38
CA GLY A 107 0.19 5.05 15.91
C GLY A 107 1.72 5.10 16.00
N PHE A 108 2.32 6.00 15.23
CA PHE A 108 3.78 6.16 15.16
C PHE A 108 4.31 7.35 15.97
N ASN A 109 3.50 7.89 16.86
CA ASN A 109 3.82 9.13 17.61
C ASN A 109 5.14 9.05 18.39
N ALA A 110 5.52 7.85 18.86
CA ALA A 110 6.74 7.65 19.63
C ALA A 110 8.01 7.50 18.77
N LEU A 111 7.88 7.40 17.44
CA LEU A 111 9.02 7.26 16.53
C LEU A 111 9.58 8.63 16.15
N ASN A 112 10.89 8.69 15.92
CA ASN A 112 11.53 9.76 15.15
C ASN A 112 11.37 9.50 13.65
N ASP A 113 11.73 10.48 12.83
CA ASP A 113 11.57 10.41 11.36
C ASP A 113 12.37 9.26 10.75
N GLN A 114 13.58 9.02 11.23
CA GLN A 114 14.47 7.99 10.70
C GLN A 114 13.93 6.58 10.99
N ASP A 115 13.47 6.35 12.21
CA ASP A 115 12.88 5.06 12.59
C ASP A 115 11.58 4.81 11.82
N TRP A 116 10.76 5.84 11.66
CA TRP A 116 9.52 5.74 10.88
C TRP A 116 9.79 5.43 9.40
N LEU A 117 10.77 6.09 8.78
CA LEU A 117 11.17 5.80 7.40
C LEU A 117 11.71 4.38 7.24
N ALA A 118 12.46 3.88 8.24
CA ALA A 118 12.92 2.49 8.24
C ALA A 118 11.75 1.49 8.30
N GLU A 119 10.73 1.75 9.12
CA GLU A 119 9.51 0.94 9.17
C GLU A 119 8.75 0.97 7.83
N MET A 120 8.64 2.15 7.19
CA MET A 120 8.02 2.27 5.88
C MET A 120 8.79 1.52 4.80
N ARG A 121 10.12 1.60 4.81
CA ARG A 121 11.00 0.87 3.90
C ARG A 121 10.83 -0.63 4.05
N GLN A 122 10.83 -1.13 5.28
CA GLN A 122 10.62 -2.54 5.59
C GLN A 122 9.22 -3.01 5.15
N ARG A 123 8.19 -2.25 5.43
CA ARG A 123 6.82 -2.55 5.00
C ARG A 123 6.71 -2.63 3.48
N ALA A 124 7.31 -1.68 2.77
CA ALA A 124 7.30 -1.63 1.33
C ALA A 124 8.00 -2.86 0.72
N TYR A 125 9.19 -3.21 1.23
CA TYR A 125 9.89 -4.43 0.82
C TYR A 125 9.00 -5.66 0.98
N LEU A 126 8.48 -5.91 2.19
CA LEU A 126 7.66 -7.09 2.49
C LEU A 126 6.41 -7.16 1.62
N GLN A 127 5.73 -6.03 1.41
CA GLN A 127 4.53 -5.96 0.59
C GLN A 127 4.80 -6.32 -0.87
N PHE A 128 5.80 -5.70 -1.49
CA PHE A 128 6.07 -5.94 -2.90
C PHE A 128 6.75 -7.29 -3.16
N ALA A 129 7.59 -7.78 -2.25
CA ALA A 129 8.12 -9.13 -2.29
C ALA A 129 7.00 -10.18 -2.17
N PHE A 130 6.03 -9.95 -1.27
CA PHE A 130 4.85 -10.81 -1.15
C PHE A 130 3.97 -10.77 -2.41
N LEU A 131 3.80 -9.60 -3.03
CA LEU A 131 3.01 -9.46 -4.26
C LEU A 131 3.69 -10.13 -5.45
N SER A 132 4.98 -9.89 -5.68
CA SER A 132 5.69 -10.38 -6.86
C SER A 132 6.13 -11.83 -6.76
N SER A 133 6.17 -12.39 -5.55
CA SER A 133 6.77 -13.70 -5.23
C SER A 133 8.30 -13.75 -5.43
N ASP A 134 8.94 -12.61 -5.59
CA ASP A 134 10.38 -12.47 -5.81
C ASP A 134 11.01 -11.58 -4.73
N ASP A 135 12.27 -11.83 -4.41
CA ASP A 135 13.05 -10.92 -3.60
C ASP A 135 13.33 -9.64 -4.40
N LEU A 136 13.17 -8.50 -3.74
CA LEU A 136 13.43 -7.21 -4.38
C LEU A 136 14.91 -6.89 -4.37
N ALA A 137 15.43 -6.49 -5.52
CA ALA A 137 16.74 -5.88 -5.59
C ALA A 137 16.78 -4.56 -4.78
N GLU A 138 17.94 -4.24 -4.21
CA GLU A 138 18.10 -3.06 -3.32
C GLU A 138 17.66 -1.76 -4.00
N ASN A 139 17.97 -1.58 -5.28
CA ASN A 139 17.56 -0.44 -6.07
C ASN A 139 16.03 -0.35 -6.29
N SER A 140 15.30 -1.44 -6.14
CA SER A 140 13.83 -1.46 -6.26
C SER A 140 13.12 -1.09 -4.95
N ILE A 141 13.82 -1.19 -3.81
CA ILE A 141 13.20 -0.94 -2.49
C ILE A 141 12.83 0.53 -2.33
N ASP A 142 13.63 1.47 -2.81
CA ASP A 142 13.33 2.90 -2.72
C ASP A 142 12.10 3.28 -3.55
N PHE A 143 11.91 2.64 -4.71
CA PHE A 143 10.70 2.80 -5.52
C PHE A 143 9.47 2.19 -4.83
N ALA A 144 9.62 1.02 -4.21
CA ALA A 144 8.59 0.39 -3.42
C ALA A 144 8.19 1.27 -2.20
N MET A 145 9.19 1.82 -1.50
CA MET A 145 8.98 2.74 -0.38
C MET A 145 8.23 4.00 -0.82
N ARG A 146 8.61 4.61 -1.94
CA ARG A 146 7.91 5.76 -2.50
C ARG A 146 6.45 5.44 -2.81
N SER A 147 6.18 4.28 -3.42
CA SER A 147 4.81 3.79 -3.64
C SER A 147 4.03 3.65 -2.33
N GLN A 148 4.65 3.08 -1.30
CA GLN A 148 4.04 2.90 0.02
C GLN A 148 3.74 4.25 0.70
N LEU A 149 4.66 5.21 0.63
CA LEU A 149 4.47 6.55 1.19
C LEU A 149 3.32 7.29 0.51
N ILE A 150 3.21 7.21 -0.82
CA ILE A 150 2.10 7.82 -1.56
C ILE A 150 0.77 7.15 -1.15
N TYR A 151 0.74 5.83 -1.08
CA TYR A 151 -0.45 5.11 -0.62
C TYR A 151 -0.85 5.53 0.80
N TRP A 152 0.12 5.62 1.70
CA TRP A 152 -0.08 6.03 3.09
C TRP A 152 -0.62 7.46 3.20
N LEU A 153 -0.09 8.37 2.39
CA LEU A 153 -0.59 9.73 2.27
C LEU A 153 -2.06 9.78 1.84
N PHE A 154 -2.46 8.95 0.86
CA PHE A 154 -3.85 8.91 0.40
C PHE A 154 -4.82 8.31 1.42
N SER A 155 -4.34 7.50 2.36
CA SER A 155 -5.15 6.95 3.45
C SER A 155 -5.27 7.90 4.65
N LEU A 156 -4.57 9.04 4.63
CA LEU A 156 -4.49 9.99 5.75
C LEU A 156 -5.87 10.47 6.22
N PRO A 157 -6.80 10.93 5.35
CA PRO A 157 -8.11 11.41 5.81
C PRO A 157 -8.91 10.34 6.56
N GLU A 158 -8.83 9.09 6.12
CA GLU A 158 -9.52 7.96 6.75
C GLU A 158 -8.91 7.67 8.13
N GLN A 159 -7.58 7.60 8.22
CA GLN A 159 -6.88 7.33 9.48
C GLN A 159 -7.12 8.44 10.51
N LEU A 160 -7.04 9.71 10.12
CA LEU A 160 -7.34 10.85 10.98
C LEU A 160 -8.79 10.82 11.48
N SER A 161 -9.75 10.46 10.62
CA SER A 161 -11.17 10.41 10.98
C SER A 161 -11.49 9.40 12.11
N ILE A 162 -10.62 8.42 12.32
CA ILE A 162 -10.71 7.44 13.41
C ILE A 162 -9.74 7.73 14.57
N GLY A 163 -9.07 8.89 14.54
CA GLY A 163 -8.13 9.34 15.58
C GLY A 163 -6.76 8.69 15.52
N ARG A 164 -6.34 8.18 14.36
CA ARG A 164 -4.99 7.63 14.15
C ARG A 164 -4.06 8.65 13.52
N MET A 165 -2.88 8.79 14.12
CA MET A 165 -1.80 9.59 13.54
C MET A 165 -0.80 8.64 12.85
N PRO A 166 -0.77 8.60 11.50
CA PRO A 166 0.07 7.67 10.75
C PRO A 166 1.53 8.13 10.60
N PHE A 167 1.95 9.18 11.31
CA PHE A 167 3.27 9.80 11.21
C PHE A 167 3.89 10.07 12.58
N PRO A 168 5.22 10.29 12.67
CA PRO A 168 5.87 10.74 13.89
C PRO A 168 5.30 12.05 14.42
N GLN A 169 5.35 12.25 15.73
CA GLN A 169 4.80 13.44 16.39
C GLN A 169 5.43 14.76 15.89
N SER A 170 6.69 14.73 15.42
CA SER A 170 7.36 15.87 14.80
C SER A 170 6.65 16.40 13.55
N HIS A 171 5.75 15.62 12.98
CA HIS A 171 4.97 15.93 11.79
C HIS A 171 3.46 15.98 12.07
N THR A 172 3.07 16.27 13.33
CA THR A 172 1.66 16.46 13.65
C THR A 172 1.06 17.51 12.71
N ILE A 173 -0.02 17.11 12.08
CA ILE A 173 -0.83 17.96 11.23
C ILE A 173 -1.98 18.44 12.09
N ASP A 174 -2.28 19.74 12.09
CA ASP A 174 -3.58 20.17 12.53
C ASP A 174 -4.61 19.57 11.56
N GLU A 175 -5.41 18.63 12.08
CA GLU A 175 -6.30 17.77 11.29
C GLU A 175 -7.21 18.61 10.37
N GLN A 176 -7.65 19.76 10.86
CA GLN A 176 -8.60 20.60 10.13
C GLN A 176 -7.91 21.39 9.02
N GLU A 177 -6.67 21.81 9.24
CA GLU A 177 -5.93 22.66 8.29
C GLU A 177 -5.33 21.84 7.13
N ALA A 178 -4.75 20.69 7.41
CA ALA A 178 -4.09 19.86 6.38
C ALA A 178 -5.06 19.26 5.37
N ILE A 179 -6.27 18.90 5.81
CA ILE A 179 -7.30 18.30 4.95
C ILE A 179 -7.97 19.37 4.08
N ASN A 180 -8.07 20.61 4.56
CA ASN A 180 -8.89 21.64 3.93
C ASN A 180 -8.12 22.66 3.08
N SER A 181 -6.78 22.65 3.11
CA SER A 181 -5.96 23.63 2.40
C SER A 181 -4.87 23.00 1.54
N VAL A 182 -4.86 23.34 0.24
CA VAL A 182 -3.79 22.96 -0.69
C VAL A 182 -2.44 23.53 -0.26
N GLU A 183 -2.44 24.75 0.29
CA GLU A 183 -1.23 25.43 0.76
C GLU A 183 -0.61 24.70 1.96
N HIS A 184 -1.41 24.33 2.94
CA HIS A 184 -0.97 23.56 4.10
C HIS A 184 -0.45 22.18 3.71
N LEU A 185 -1.14 21.48 2.84
CA LEU A 185 -0.67 20.20 2.32
C LEU A 185 0.68 20.35 1.61
N ASN A 186 0.84 21.35 0.76
CA ASN A 186 2.09 21.58 0.06
C ASN A 186 3.21 22.01 1.01
N PHE A 187 2.92 22.88 2.00
CA PHE A 187 3.88 23.23 3.05
C PHE A 187 4.34 21.99 3.81
N TRP A 188 3.42 21.11 4.19
CA TRP A 188 3.73 19.89 4.90
C TRP A 188 4.53 18.89 4.05
N LEU A 189 4.17 18.70 2.78
CA LEU A 189 4.89 17.82 1.85
C LEU A 189 6.29 18.32 1.49
N ASN A 190 6.61 19.57 1.73
CA ASN A 190 7.95 20.12 1.54
C ASN A 190 8.85 19.97 2.76
N LYS A 191 8.39 19.35 3.86
CA LYS A 191 9.25 19.02 4.99
C LYS A 191 10.24 17.89 4.62
N PRO A 192 11.41 17.82 5.27
CA PRO A 192 12.46 16.84 4.93
C PRO A 192 11.99 15.39 4.87
N LEU A 193 11.07 14.99 5.74
CA LEU A 193 10.49 13.63 5.76
C LEU A 193 9.92 13.23 4.38
N TRP A 194 9.38 14.18 3.62
CA TRP A 194 8.69 13.94 2.37
C TRP A 194 9.57 14.16 1.12
N HIS A 195 10.87 14.44 1.30
CA HIS A 195 11.80 14.61 0.17
C HIS A 195 11.80 13.36 -0.72
N THR A 196 11.70 12.17 -0.12
CA THR A 196 11.59 10.90 -0.88
C THR A 196 10.43 10.90 -1.89
N LEU A 197 9.36 11.69 -1.65
CA LEU A 197 8.24 11.85 -2.60
C LEU A 197 8.49 12.91 -3.67
N THR A 198 9.46 13.78 -3.49
CA THR A 198 9.68 14.96 -4.34
C THR A 198 10.97 14.88 -5.13
N GLU A 199 11.97 14.18 -4.62
CA GLU A 199 13.27 14.03 -5.28
C GLU A 199 13.18 13.02 -6.42
N PRO A 200 13.90 13.26 -7.53
CA PRO A 200 14.06 12.27 -8.58
C PRO A 200 14.72 11.00 -8.01
N LEU A 201 14.22 9.83 -8.35
CA LEU A 201 14.91 8.59 -8.05
C LEU A 201 16.03 8.41 -9.06
N GLU A 202 17.28 8.41 -8.58
CA GLU A 202 18.49 8.46 -9.42
C GLU A 202 18.76 7.18 -10.21
N HIS A 203 18.13 6.06 -9.83
CA HIS A 203 18.40 4.75 -10.42
C HIS A 203 17.20 4.24 -11.22
N GLN A 204 17.48 3.57 -12.32
CA GLN A 204 16.49 2.75 -13.02
C GLN A 204 16.34 1.43 -12.26
N HIS A 205 15.10 0.99 -12.04
CA HIS A 205 14.81 -0.33 -11.50
C HIS A 205 14.06 -1.17 -12.55
N GLU A 206 14.22 -2.49 -12.46
CA GLU A 206 13.65 -3.42 -13.43
C GLU A 206 12.31 -4.01 -12.98
N HIS A 207 11.85 -3.69 -11.76
CA HIS A 207 10.68 -4.32 -11.19
C HIS A 207 9.36 -3.72 -11.74
N LYS A 208 8.87 -4.29 -12.82
CA LYS A 208 7.70 -3.80 -13.59
C LYS A 208 6.42 -3.60 -12.78
N LEU A 209 6.16 -4.46 -11.78
CA LEU A 209 4.97 -4.33 -10.95
C LEU A 209 5.03 -3.05 -10.10
N ILE A 210 6.18 -2.77 -9.47
CA ILE A 210 6.40 -1.54 -8.69
C ILE A 210 6.23 -0.32 -9.60
N ASP A 211 6.83 -0.33 -10.78
CA ASP A 211 6.74 0.77 -11.75
C ASP A 211 5.29 1.07 -12.14
N ARG A 212 4.48 0.03 -12.37
CA ARG A 212 3.05 0.18 -12.69
C ARG A 212 2.26 0.83 -11.55
N PHE A 213 2.50 0.42 -10.30
CA PHE A 213 1.88 1.07 -9.15
C PHE A 213 2.33 2.51 -9.02
N LEU A 214 3.63 2.75 -9.02
CA LEU A 214 4.22 4.06 -8.75
C LEU A 214 3.81 5.11 -9.78
N LYS A 215 3.86 4.81 -11.09
CA LYS A 215 3.43 5.75 -12.15
C LYS A 215 1.98 6.20 -11.99
N GLN A 216 1.09 5.31 -11.53
CA GLN A 216 -0.30 5.67 -11.27
C GLN A 216 -0.41 6.58 -10.04
N GLN A 217 0.28 6.23 -8.96
CA GLN A 217 0.24 6.95 -7.70
C GLN A 217 0.87 8.34 -7.80
N GLU A 218 1.99 8.49 -8.49
CA GLU A 218 2.63 9.80 -8.72
C GLU A 218 1.74 10.76 -9.49
N ALA A 219 0.93 10.21 -10.37
CA ALA A 219 -0.05 11.02 -11.08
C ALA A 219 -1.15 11.54 -10.17
N ASP A 220 -1.64 10.69 -9.28
CA ASP A 220 -2.61 11.11 -8.28
C ASP A 220 -1.98 12.10 -7.30
N LEU A 221 -0.72 11.89 -6.89
CA LEU A 221 0.02 12.84 -6.05
C LEU A 221 0.14 14.23 -6.69
N LYS A 222 0.44 14.31 -7.99
CA LYS A 222 0.46 15.58 -8.72
C LYS A 222 -0.89 16.28 -8.72
N ARG A 223 -1.98 15.52 -8.75
CA ARG A 223 -3.33 16.09 -8.65
C ARG A 223 -3.65 16.53 -7.23
N LEU A 224 -3.33 15.69 -6.23
CA LEU A 224 -3.51 16.01 -4.82
C LEU A 224 -2.86 17.35 -4.47
N ARG A 225 -1.62 17.59 -4.92
CA ARG A 225 -0.90 18.86 -4.74
C ARG A 225 -1.59 20.07 -5.35
N LYS A 226 -2.43 19.87 -6.36
CA LYS A 226 -3.17 20.96 -7.03
C LYS A 226 -4.53 21.24 -6.40
N VAL A 227 -5.22 20.23 -5.90
CA VAL A 227 -6.64 20.33 -5.53
C VAL A 227 -6.93 19.97 -4.08
N GLY A 228 -5.95 19.43 -3.33
CA GLY A 228 -6.12 18.98 -1.94
C GLY A 228 -6.99 17.74 -1.80
N PHE A 229 -7.19 17.28 -0.57
CA PHE A 229 -7.98 16.10 -0.26
C PHE A 229 -9.50 16.30 -0.40
N SER A 230 -9.98 17.53 -0.27
CA SER A 230 -11.41 17.85 -0.32
C SER A 230 -12.03 17.76 -1.72
N SER A 231 -11.23 17.52 -2.75
CA SER A 231 -11.71 17.50 -4.13
C SER A 231 -11.95 16.09 -4.63
N SER A 232 -13.14 15.83 -5.18
CA SER A 232 -13.44 14.60 -5.93
C SER A 232 -12.52 14.38 -7.15
N ARG A 233 -11.75 15.40 -7.53
CA ARG A 233 -10.81 15.38 -8.67
C ARG A 233 -9.40 14.92 -8.28
N THR A 234 -9.17 14.53 -7.04
CA THR A 234 -7.86 14.07 -6.54
C THR A 234 -7.37 12.84 -7.30
N VAL A 235 -8.29 11.97 -7.70
CA VAL A 235 -7.97 10.72 -8.41
C VAL A 235 -7.98 10.91 -9.93
N ALA A 236 -7.01 10.33 -10.62
CA ALA A 236 -6.93 10.40 -12.09
C ALA A 236 -8.10 9.65 -12.77
N TYR A 237 -8.57 10.18 -13.90
CA TYR A 237 -9.61 9.50 -14.68
C TYR A 237 -9.14 8.12 -15.19
N PRO A 238 -10.05 7.13 -15.32
CA PRO A 238 -9.70 5.76 -15.73
C PRO A 238 -8.93 5.70 -17.07
N VAL A 239 -9.24 6.55 -18.03
CA VAL A 239 -8.54 6.62 -19.32
C VAL A 239 -7.06 7.03 -19.15
N ILE A 240 -6.77 8.00 -18.27
CA ILE A 240 -5.40 8.41 -17.98
C ILE A 240 -4.64 7.28 -17.30
N ARG A 241 -5.29 6.55 -16.38
CA ARG A 241 -4.72 5.36 -15.75
C ARG A 241 -4.39 4.27 -16.75
N LEU A 242 -5.30 4.02 -17.70
CA LEU A 242 -5.07 3.04 -18.77
C LEU A 242 -3.84 3.40 -19.62
N ILE A 243 -3.72 4.64 -20.08
CA ILE A 243 -2.59 5.10 -20.89
C ILE A 243 -1.26 4.90 -20.14
N ARG A 244 -1.20 5.28 -18.86
CA ARG A 244 0.02 5.14 -18.04
C ARG A 244 0.40 3.69 -17.78
N ALA A 245 -0.58 2.85 -17.50
CA ALA A 245 -0.36 1.43 -17.30
C ALA A 245 0.12 0.77 -18.60
N TRP A 246 -0.42 1.20 -19.74
CA TRP A 246 0.02 0.73 -21.05
C TRP A 246 1.46 1.16 -21.37
N GLN A 247 1.89 2.37 -20.96
CA GLN A 247 3.27 2.84 -21.11
C GLN A 247 4.27 2.07 -20.25
N ALA A 248 3.80 1.47 -19.13
CA ALA A 248 4.60 0.66 -18.20
C ALA A 248 4.42 -0.85 -18.41
N ARG A 249 3.81 -1.27 -19.53
CA ARG A 249 3.63 -2.70 -19.84
C ARG A 249 4.95 -3.36 -20.23
N ASP A 250 4.98 -4.67 -20.03
CA ASP A 250 6.01 -5.50 -20.61
C ASP A 250 5.80 -5.56 -22.13
N ILE A 251 6.81 -5.20 -22.91
CA ILE A 251 6.86 -5.39 -24.36
C ILE A 251 7.57 -6.71 -24.62
#